data_8c870e4b3fc04a5427fbe90d99025bda
#
_entry.id   8c870e4b3fc04a5427fbe90d99025bda
#
_cell.length_a   1.000
_cell.length_b   1.000
_cell.length_c   1.000
_cell.angle_alpha   90.00
_cell.angle_beta   90.00
_cell.angle_gamma   90.00
#
_symmetry.space_group_name_H-M   'P 1'
#
loop_
_entity.id
_entity.type
_entity.pdbx_description
1 polymer ?
#
loop_
_entity_poly.entity_id
_entity_poly.type
_entity_poly.pdbx_seq_one_letter_code
_entity_poly.pdbx_strand_id
1 'polypeptide(L)'
;MKRIDQLPVVLTSFAYREEYFSELDGMMATVREHHPNWHLITGKGPVAGFENPTLEVELSAGKTHWSLPVSFQLDGTEQDWHRIVFMKGWWMAQIWHHCAVLADGHRNRVMWLDADGRLTGKLDVELEPDAEVIASPWWTDPGTPEPEHHICSGMIIFQGARGGAVESILKRWAADCIAHIQLPLLPSPFVPGPQGDQCLLTKLVKSDLAAPDKCTLLKLDYDKYCGVPDYKTGAPKPGTLIDQWMMNEKMRLPEDRNRNWPPPEEARRRPSK
;
A
#
# COMPACT_ATOMS: atom_id res chain seq x y z
N MET A 1 10.79 -6.60 22.29
CA MET A 1 10.39 -6.16 20.92
C MET A 1 11.54 -6.42 19.97
N LYS A 2 11.27 -6.73 18.72
CA LYS A 2 12.29 -6.84 17.67
C LYS A 2 12.03 -5.75 16.65
N ARG A 3 13.09 -5.17 16.12
CA ARG A 3 12.98 -4.18 15.05
C ARG A 3 12.68 -4.90 13.74
N ILE A 4 11.89 -4.26 12.88
CA ILE A 4 11.48 -4.83 11.59
C ILE A 4 12.67 -5.10 10.67
N ASP A 5 13.73 -4.30 10.75
CA ASP A 5 14.96 -4.48 9.97
C ASP A 5 15.75 -5.74 10.32
N GLN A 6 15.43 -6.38 11.46
CA GLN A 6 16.01 -7.64 11.95
C GLN A 6 15.14 -8.86 11.65
N LEU A 7 14.04 -8.69 10.96
CA LEU A 7 13.05 -9.73 10.72
C LEU A 7 12.91 -10.03 9.23
N PRO A 8 12.57 -11.27 8.86
CA PRO A 8 12.18 -11.56 7.49
C PRO A 8 10.85 -10.85 7.18
N VAL A 9 10.86 -10.04 6.12
CA VAL A 9 9.70 -9.32 5.62
C VAL A 9 9.55 -9.59 4.14
N VAL A 10 8.33 -9.81 3.68
CA VAL A 10 7.97 -9.75 2.28
C VAL A 10 7.39 -8.37 2.03
N LEU A 11 8.13 -7.54 1.29
CA LEU A 11 7.60 -6.27 0.81
C LEU A 11 6.96 -6.46 -0.55
N THR A 12 5.80 -5.86 -0.73
CA THR A 12 5.03 -5.98 -1.96
C THR A 12 4.41 -4.69 -2.40
N SER A 13 4.26 -4.55 -3.70
CA SER A 13 3.55 -3.47 -4.39
C SER A 13 3.20 -3.90 -5.80
N PHE A 14 2.39 -3.10 -6.49
CA PHE A 14 2.19 -3.24 -7.93
C PHE A 14 2.02 -1.87 -8.60
N ALA A 15 2.24 -1.85 -9.91
CA ALA A 15 1.91 -0.74 -10.80
C ALA A 15 0.99 -1.25 -11.92
N TYR A 16 -0.17 -0.62 -12.11
CA TYR A 16 -1.18 -1.05 -13.08
C TYR A 16 -1.37 0.00 -14.18
N ARG A 17 -0.33 0.57 -14.66
CA ARG A 17 -0.20 1.40 -15.87
C ARG A 17 1.28 1.64 -16.09
N GLU A 18 1.67 1.77 -17.33
CA GLU A 18 3.08 1.94 -17.72
C GLU A 18 3.70 3.20 -17.10
N GLU A 19 2.94 4.28 -16.97
CA GLU A 19 3.41 5.53 -16.35
C GLU A 19 3.84 5.37 -14.88
N TYR A 20 3.37 4.31 -14.18
CA TYR A 20 3.76 4.02 -12.78
C TYR A 20 4.88 3.01 -12.66
N PHE A 21 5.37 2.42 -13.75
CA PHE A 21 6.42 1.40 -13.67
C PHE A 21 7.74 1.98 -13.15
N SER A 22 8.09 3.19 -13.57
CA SER A 22 9.28 3.86 -13.06
C SER A 22 9.19 4.18 -11.57
N GLU A 23 7.98 4.44 -11.05
CA GLU A 23 7.76 4.64 -9.63
C GLU A 23 7.99 3.35 -8.85
N LEU A 24 7.39 2.26 -9.32
CA LEU A 24 7.61 0.94 -8.72
C LEU A 24 9.09 0.55 -8.70
N ASP A 25 9.80 0.75 -9.83
CA ASP A 25 11.23 0.45 -9.92
C ASP A 25 12.07 1.32 -8.96
N GLY A 26 11.73 2.59 -8.83
CA GLY A 26 12.36 3.49 -7.87
C GLY A 26 12.08 3.10 -6.42
N MET A 27 10.86 2.70 -6.09
CA MET A 27 10.51 2.16 -4.77
C MET A 27 11.38 0.93 -4.46
N MET A 28 11.41 -0.05 -5.38
CA MET A 28 12.21 -1.27 -5.22
C MET A 28 13.70 -0.96 -5.03
N ALA A 29 14.25 0.03 -5.74
CA ALA A 29 15.65 0.42 -5.61
C ALA A 29 15.96 0.90 -4.19
N THR A 30 15.11 1.77 -3.61
CA THR A 30 15.32 2.25 -2.23
C THR A 30 15.15 1.14 -1.19
N VAL A 31 14.25 0.18 -1.43
CA VAL A 31 14.10 -0.97 -0.53
C VAL A 31 15.35 -1.85 -0.57
N ARG A 32 15.88 -2.17 -1.75
CA ARG A 32 17.13 -2.96 -1.89
C ARG A 32 18.33 -2.27 -1.24
N GLU A 33 18.39 -0.94 -1.31
CA GLU A 33 19.45 -0.14 -0.69
C GLU A 33 19.42 -0.27 0.85
N HIS A 34 18.24 -0.12 1.45
CA HIS A 34 18.11 -0.04 2.90
C HIS A 34 17.84 -1.39 3.58
N HIS A 35 17.20 -2.32 2.87
CA HIS A 35 16.80 -3.64 3.36
C HIS A 35 17.13 -4.74 2.33
N PRO A 36 18.40 -5.02 2.03
CA PRO A 36 18.79 -5.95 0.98
C PRO A 36 18.35 -7.40 1.22
N ASN A 37 18.01 -7.74 2.46
CA ASN A 37 17.58 -9.09 2.86
C ASN A 37 16.05 -9.29 2.82
N TRP A 38 15.29 -8.26 2.49
CA TRP A 38 13.84 -8.41 2.36
C TRP A 38 13.47 -9.07 1.03
N HIS A 39 12.44 -9.91 1.07
CA HIS A 39 11.86 -10.46 -0.15
C HIS A 39 10.98 -9.41 -0.82
N LEU A 40 11.18 -9.22 -2.13
CA LEU A 40 10.34 -8.32 -2.92
C LEU A 40 9.46 -9.15 -3.84
N ILE A 41 8.15 -8.92 -3.79
CA ILE A 41 7.17 -9.46 -4.73
C ILE A 41 6.42 -8.29 -5.33
N THR A 42 6.58 -8.07 -6.62
CA THR A 42 5.97 -6.93 -7.31
C THR A 42 5.19 -7.36 -8.54
N GLY A 43 4.20 -6.55 -8.92
CA GLY A 43 3.38 -6.77 -10.10
C GLY A 43 3.39 -5.59 -11.05
N LYS A 44 3.40 -5.85 -12.35
CA LYS A 44 3.23 -4.84 -13.41
C LYS A 44 2.09 -5.24 -14.34
N GLY A 45 1.20 -4.31 -14.65
CA GLY A 45 0.07 -4.54 -15.53
C GLY A 45 -0.50 -3.25 -16.15
N PRO A 46 -1.53 -3.39 -16.99
CA PRO A 46 -2.15 -4.65 -17.42
C PRO A 46 -1.27 -5.46 -18.38
N VAL A 47 -1.33 -6.78 -18.26
CA VAL A 47 -0.75 -7.71 -19.26
C VAL A 47 -1.78 -7.94 -20.36
N ALA A 48 -1.39 -7.71 -21.60
CA ALA A 48 -2.25 -7.91 -22.75
C ALA A 48 -2.59 -9.39 -23.00
N GLY A 49 -3.75 -9.64 -23.62
CA GLY A 49 -4.18 -11.00 -24.02
C GLY A 49 -4.98 -11.76 -22.97
N PHE A 50 -5.28 -11.15 -21.84
CA PHE A 50 -6.15 -11.72 -20.82
C PHE A 50 -7.53 -11.02 -20.81
N GLU A 51 -8.58 -11.76 -20.51
CA GLU A 51 -9.94 -11.23 -20.39
C GLU A 51 -10.08 -10.35 -19.14
N ASN A 52 -9.46 -10.76 -18.04
CA ASN A 52 -9.47 -10.03 -16.77
C ASN A 52 -8.18 -9.23 -16.59
N PRO A 53 -8.23 -8.16 -15.83
CA PRO A 53 -7.04 -7.41 -15.44
C PRO A 53 -5.99 -8.33 -14.85
N THR A 54 -4.82 -8.36 -15.46
CA THR A 54 -3.74 -9.29 -15.13
C THR A 54 -2.45 -8.55 -14.87
N LEU A 55 -1.75 -8.98 -13.83
CA LEU A 55 -0.42 -8.49 -13.47
C LEU A 55 0.63 -9.57 -13.80
N GLU A 56 1.73 -9.17 -14.43
CA GLU A 56 2.96 -9.95 -14.42
C GLU A 56 3.60 -9.79 -13.04
N VAL A 57 3.77 -10.89 -12.35
CA VAL A 57 4.28 -10.95 -10.97
C VAL A 57 5.70 -11.47 -10.97
N GLU A 58 6.62 -10.71 -10.41
CA GLU A 58 8.00 -11.12 -10.24
C GLU A 58 8.19 -11.82 -8.89
N LEU A 59 8.52 -13.11 -8.94
CA LEU A 59 8.80 -13.97 -7.79
C LEU A 59 10.27 -14.41 -7.82
N SER A 60 10.80 -14.89 -6.70
CA SER A 60 12.15 -15.46 -6.64
C SER A 60 12.37 -16.62 -7.61
N ALA A 61 11.30 -17.37 -7.93
CA ALA A 61 11.34 -18.50 -8.86
C ALA A 61 11.15 -18.09 -10.34
N GLY A 62 10.95 -16.80 -10.63
CA GLY A 62 10.67 -16.29 -11.97
C GLY A 62 9.35 -15.55 -12.06
N LYS A 63 8.93 -15.24 -13.29
CA LYS A 63 7.72 -14.46 -13.53
C LYS A 63 6.50 -15.36 -13.69
N THR A 64 5.36 -14.90 -13.22
CA THR A 64 4.04 -15.54 -13.37
C THR A 64 2.97 -14.50 -13.64
N HIS A 65 1.73 -14.93 -13.92
CA HIS A 65 0.62 -14.03 -14.17
C HIS A 65 -0.49 -14.25 -13.14
N TRP A 66 -0.96 -13.18 -12.52
CA TRP A 66 -2.11 -13.22 -11.62
C TRP A 66 -3.22 -12.36 -12.17
N SER A 67 -4.38 -12.97 -12.39
CA SER A 67 -5.57 -12.31 -12.92
C SER A 67 -6.57 -12.01 -11.83
N LEU A 68 -7.14 -10.82 -11.87
CA LEU A 68 -8.28 -10.46 -11.01
C LEU A 68 -9.46 -11.38 -11.32
N PRO A 69 -10.27 -11.75 -10.31
CA PRO A 69 -11.47 -12.58 -10.54
C PRO A 69 -12.65 -11.79 -11.14
N VAL A 70 -12.46 -10.53 -11.49
CA VAL A 70 -13.47 -9.64 -12.09
C VAL A 70 -12.87 -8.89 -13.25
N SER A 71 -13.66 -8.64 -14.29
CA SER A 71 -13.25 -7.84 -15.43
C SER A 71 -13.62 -6.36 -15.21
N PHE A 72 -12.76 -5.46 -15.65
CA PHE A 72 -13.06 -4.06 -15.87
C PHE A 72 -12.20 -3.52 -17.01
N GLN A 73 -12.65 -2.47 -17.64
CA GLN A 73 -11.86 -1.77 -18.64
C GLN A 73 -11.50 -0.39 -18.11
N LEU A 74 -10.30 0.05 -18.43
CA LEU A 74 -9.87 1.41 -18.19
C LEU A 74 -10.47 2.31 -19.30
N ASP A 75 -11.22 3.31 -18.90
CA ASP A 75 -11.93 4.21 -19.82
C ASP A 75 -11.37 5.65 -19.81
N GLY A 76 -10.28 5.87 -19.09
CA GLY A 76 -9.63 7.17 -18.94
C GLY A 76 -10.33 8.10 -17.94
N THR A 77 -11.30 7.58 -17.18
CA THR A 77 -12.02 8.37 -16.18
C THR A 77 -11.38 8.32 -14.80
N GLU A 78 -11.83 9.16 -13.89
CA GLU A 78 -11.44 9.13 -12.47
C GLU A 78 -11.76 7.77 -11.81
N GLN A 79 -12.74 7.04 -12.31
CA GLN A 79 -13.09 5.71 -11.81
C GLN A 79 -11.97 4.69 -12.00
N ASP A 80 -11.13 4.84 -13.01
CA ASP A 80 -10.00 3.96 -13.26
C ASP A 80 -9.03 3.94 -12.10
N TRP A 81 -8.72 5.13 -11.55
CA TRP A 81 -7.84 5.22 -10.39
C TRP A 81 -8.41 4.46 -9.19
N HIS A 82 -9.72 4.61 -8.93
CA HIS A 82 -10.38 3.88 -7.85
C HIS A 82 -10.37 2.37 -8.06
N ARG A 83 -10.64 1.91 -9.28
CA ARG A 83 -10.57 0.47 -9.63
C ARG A 83 -9.19 -0.10 -9.38
N ILE A 84 -8.13 0.62 -9.78
CA ILE A 84 -6.74 0.21 -9.55
C ILE A 84 -6.42 0.17 -8.06
N VAL A 85 -6.85 1.17 -7.29
CA VAL A 85 -6.64 1.22 -5.84
C VAL A 85 -7.34 0.05 -5.14
N PHE A 86 -8.56 -0.32 -5.56
CA PHE A 86 -9.26 -1.47 -5.01
C PHE A 86 -8.58 -2.82 -5.34
N MET A 87 -7.75 -2.92 -6.38
CA MET A 87 -6.95 -4.13 -6.61
C MET A 87 -6.03 -4.45 -5.43
N LYS A 88 -5.67 -3.47 -4.60
CA LYS A 88 -4.78 -3.64 -3.44
C LYS A 88 -5.28 -4.70 -2.46
N GLY A 89 -6.56 -4.68 -2.11
CA GLY A 89 -7.12 -5.68 -1.19
C GLY A 89 -6.98 -7.11 -1.71
N TRP A 90 -7.32 -7.33 -2.99
CA TRP A 90 -7.13 -8.62 -3.64
C TRP A 90 -5.65 -9.02 -3.70
N TRP A 91 -4.78 -8.11 -4.13
CA TRP A 91 -3.34 -8.34 -4.22
C TRP A 91 -2.76 -8.78 -2.88
N MET A 92 -3.08 -8.06 -1.80
CA MET A 92 -2.59 -8.38 -0.46
C MET A 92 -3.02 -9.75 0.03
N ALA A 93 -4.25 -10.18 -0.28
CA ALA A 93 -4.72 -11.52 0.03
C ALA A 93 -3.97 -12.60 -0.76
N GLN A 94 -3.66 -12.37 -2.04
CA GLN A 94 -2.85 -13.28 -2.85
C GLN A 94 -1.41 -13.41 -2.31
N ILE A 95 -0.79 -12.27 -2.00
CA ILE A 95 0.56 -12.24 -1.41
C ILE A 95 0.58 -12.98 -0.07
N TRP A 96 -0.39 -12.71 0.80
CA TRP A 96 -0.48 -13.40 2.09
C TRP A 96 -0.56 -14.92 1.95
N HIS A 97 -1.39 -15.38 1.02
CA HIS A 97 -1.52 -16.80 0.73
C HIS A 97 -0.22 -17.40 0.18
N HIS A 98 0.43 -16.70 -0.75
CA HIS A 98 1.70 -17.12 -1.34
C HIS A 98 2.83 -17.15 -0.31
N CYS A 99 2.94 -16.13 0.53
CA CYS A 99 3.97 -16.01 1.56
C CYS A 99 3.83 -17.02 2.71
N ALA A 100 2.66 -17.59 2.90
CA ALA A 100 2.45 -18.67 3.86
C ALA A 100 3.37 -19.87 3.60
N VAL A 101 3.91 -19.98 2.37
CA VAL A 101 4.89 -20.98 1.97
C VAL A 101 6.33 -20.57 2.33
N LEU A 102 6.59 -19.27 2.47
CA LEU A 102 7.92 -18.72 2.75
C LEU A 102 8.18 -18.48 4.24
N ALA A 103 7.12 -18.56 5.05
CA ALA A 103 7.25 -18.32 6.48
C ALA A 103 7.90 -19.51 7.18
N ASP A 104 8.83 -19.19 8.06
CA ASP A 104 9.56 -20.10 8.96
C ASP A 104 8.65 -20.81 9.99
N GLY A 105 7.44 -21.18 9.60
CA GLY A 105 6.45 -21.89 10.40
C GLY A 105 5.75 -21.08 11.48
N HIS A 106 6.12 -19.81 11.73
CA HIS A 106 5.64 -19.10 12.92
C HIS A 106 4.81 -17.84 12.64
N ARG A 107 5.22 -16.94 11.77
CA ARG A 107 4.44 -15.72 11.45
C ARG A 107 4.83 -15.16 10.10
N ASN A 108 3.83 -14.92 9.25
CA ASN A 108 4.01 -14.13 8.05
C ASN A 108 4.20 -12.66 8.44
N ARG A 109 5.06 -11.95 7.70
CA ARG A 109 5.15 -10.50 7.70
C ARG A 109 5.13 -10.01 6.27
N VAL A 110 4.06 -9.36 5.92
CA VAL A 110 3.87 -8.78 4.59
C VAL A 110 3.71 -7.28 4.76
N MET A 111 4.57 -6.53 4.09
CA MET A 111 4.51 -5.08 4.05
C MET A 111 4.05 -4.64 2.67
N TRP A 112 2.97 -3.88 2.63
CA TRP A 112 2.59 -3.09 1.48
C TRP A 112 3.30 -1.73 1.53
N LEU A 113 3.80 -1.29 0.39
CA LEU A 113 4.24 0.08 0.16
C LEU A 113 3.72 0.52 -1.21
N ASP A 114 3.07 1.67 -1.29
CA ASP A 114 2.61 2.21 -2.57
C ASP A 114 3.80 2.40 -3.53
N ALA A 115 3.56 2.20 -4.83
CA ALA A 115 4.62 2.24 -5.85
C ALA A 115 5.38 3.58 -5.89
N ASP A 116 4.74 4.66 -5.47
CA ASP A 116 5.33 5.99 -5.34
C ASP A 116 6.01 6.24 -3.98
N GLY A 117 6.02 5.25 -3.08
CA GLY A 117 6.75 5.30 -1.82
C GLY A 117 8.26 5.16 -2.01
N ARG A 118 9.04 5.83 -1.16
CA ARG A 118 10.51 5.74 -1.15
C ARG A 118 11.01 5.60 0.28
N LEU A 119 11.89 4.64 0.50
CA LEU A 119 12.63 4.60 1.75
C LEU A 119 13.75 5.64 1.73
N THR A 120 13.87 6.39 2.80
CA THR A 120 14.93 7.38 2.99
C THR A 120 16.02 6.86 3.93
N GLY A 121 15.78 5.71 4.53
CA GLY A 121 16.67 5.06 5.49
C GLY A 121 16.12 3.70 5.90
N LYS A 122 16.82 3.04 6.80
CA LYS A 122 16.35 1.78 7.40
C LYS A 122 15.12 2.04 8.27
N LEU A 123 14.10 1.24 8.08
CA LEU A 123 12.92 1.28 8.95
C LEU A 123 13.28 0.78 10.34
N ASP A 124 12.95 1.55 11.35
CA ASP A 124 13.25 1.30 12.76
C ASP A 124 12.00 0.92 13.56
N VAL A 125 10.95 0.48 12.89
CA VAL A 125 9.70 0.07 13.54
C VAL A 125 9.97 -1.07 14.53
N GLU A 126 9.64 -0.83 15.77
CA GLU A 126 9.62 -1.87 16.80
C GLU A 126 8.29 -2.61 16.72
N LEU A 127 8.36 -3.90 16.45
CA LEU A 127 7.17 -4.74 16.34
C LEU A 127 6.83 -5.36 17.68
N GLU A 128 5.67 -5.03 18.18
CA GLU A 128 5.07 -5.75 19.30
C GLU A 128 4.70 -7.16 18.85
N PRO A 129 4.96 -8.20 19.67
CA PRO A 129 4.66 -9.59 19.29
C PRO A 129 3.21 -9.79 18.90
N ASP A 130 2.29 -9.06 19.52
CA ASP A 130 0.86 -9.22 19.35
C ASP A 130 0.24 -8.24 18.35
N ALA A 131 1.00 -7.26 17.85
CA ALA A 131 0.50 -6.37 16.81
C ALA A 131 0.34 -7.14 15.49
N GLU A 132 -0.84 -7.08 14.90
CA GLU A 132 -1.19 -7.82 13.69
C GLU A 132 -1.32 -6.90 12.47
N VAL A 133 -1.80 -5.68 12.68
CA VAL A 133 -1.85 -4.61 11.67
C VAL A 133 -1.03 -3.43 12.20
N ILE A 134 -0.05 -3.01 11.43
CA ILE A 134 0.82 -1.90 11.75
C ILE A 134 0.71 -0.87 10.64
N ALA A 135 0.19 0.31 10.96
CA ALA A 135 -0.07 1.35 9.97
C ALA A 135 -0.08 2.73 10.61
N SER A 136 0.14 3.74 9.80
CA SER A 136 -0.04 5.13 10.21
C SER A 136 -1.52 5.53 10.15
N PRO A 137 -2.02 6.35 11.08
CA PRO A 137 -3.33 6.98 10.90
C PRO A 137 -3.25 7.94 9.72
N TRP A 138 -4.29 7.92 8.86
CA TRP A 138 -4.45 8.97 7.86
C TRP A 138 -4.88 10.27 8.53
N TRP A 139 -4.33 11.36 8.06
CA TRP A 139 -4.69 12.67 8.53
C TRP A 139 -6.11 13.02 8.06
N THR A 140 -7.03 13.15 8.99
CA THR A 140 -8.32 13.78 8.75
C THR A 140 -8.23 15.23 9.14
N ASP A 141 -8.96 16.10 8.45
CA ASP A 141 -9.01 17.54 8.66
C ASP A 141 -9.00 17.88 10.17
N PRO A 142 -8.12 18.80 10.64
CA PRO A 142 -8.02 19.18 12.04
C PRO A 142 -9.34 19.67 12.68
N GLY A 143 -10.36 19.95 11.88
CA GLY A 143 -11.69 20.31 12.35
C GLY A 143 -12.62 19.14 12.68
N THR A 144 -12.22 17.89 12.45
CA THR A 144 -13.06 16.74 12.80
C THR A 144 -12.86 16.30 14.25
N PRO A 145 -13.97 16.02 14.99
CA PRO A 145 -13.88 15.68 16.42
C PRO A 145 -13.09 14.40 16.73
N GLU A 146 -12.80 13.57 15.75
CA GLU A 146 -12.06 12.33 15.90
C GLU A 146 -11.05 12.14 14.73
N PRO A 147 -9.85 12.71 14.80
CA PRO A 147 -8.87 12.68 13.72
C PRO A 147 -8.28 11.27 13.43
N GLU A 148 -8.65 10.26 14.19
CA GLU A 148 -8.01 8.93 14.13
C GLU A 148 -8.77 7.87 13.35
N HIS A 149 -9.74 8.24 12.52
CA HIS A 149 -10.68 7.24 11.98
C HIS A 149 -10.17 6.47 10.77
N HIS A 150 -9.06 6.84 10.19
CA HIS A 150 -8.62 6.29 8.91
C HIS A 150 -7.22 5.69 9.00
N ILE A 151 -7.03 4.48 8.47
CA ILE A 151 -5.72 3.85 8.32
C ILE A 151 -5.15 4.33 6.98
N CYS A 152 -3.91 4.83 6.98
CA CYS A 152 -3.20 5.11 5.74
C CYS A 152 -2.86 3.79 5.02
N SER A 153 -3.38 3.61 3.82
CA SER A 153 -3.10 2.40 3.03
C SER A 153 -1.83 2.51 2.19
N GLY A 154 -1.12 3.63 2.24
CA GLY A 154 0.13 3.82 1.51
C GLY A 154 1.29 2.98 2.05
N MET A 155 1.31 2.73 3.37
CA MET A 155 2.21 1.78 4.00
C MET A 155 1.46 1.01 5.08
N ILE A 156 1.46 -0.32 4.97
CA ILE A 156 0.83 -1.20 5.95
C ILE A 156 1.68 -2.45 6.12
N ILE A 157 1.86 -2.88 7.36
CA ILE A 157 2.47 -4.16 7.68
C ILE A 157 1.40 -5.05 8.30
N PHE A 158 1.25 -6.23 7.74
CA PHE A 158 0.44 -7.31 8.31
C PHE A 158 1.36 -8.38 8.86
N GLN A 159 1.14 -8.80 10.09
CA GLN A 159 1.85 -9.93 10.67
C GLN A 159 0.92 -10.86 11.43
N GLY A 160 1.10 -12.16 11.28
CA GLY A 160 0.26 -13.13 11.97
C GLY A 160 0.48 -14.56 11.50
N ALA A 161 -0.21 -15.47 12.15
CA ALA A 161 -0.22 -16.86 11.76
C ALA A 161 -1.16 -17.09 10.57
N ARG A 162 -0.89 -18.15 9.80
CA ARG A 162 -1.84 -18.65 8.78
C ARG A 162 -3.13 -19.10 9.46
N GLY A 163 -4.26 -18.77 8.88
CA GLY A 163 -5.58 -19.06 9.46
C GLY A 163 -5.99 -18.13 10.61
N GLY A 164 -5.16 -17.13 10.96
CA GLY A 164 -5.44 -16.17 12.02
C GLY A 164 -6.29 -14.98 11.58
N ALA A 165 -6.45 -14.01 12.48
CA ALA A 165 -7.30 -12.83 12.28
C ALA A 165 -6.87 -11.98 11.07
N VAL A 166 -5.57 -11.83 10.84
CA VAL A 166 -5.04 -11.10 9.67
C VAL A 166 -5.51 -11.73 8.35
N GLU A 167 -5.44 -13.07 8.23
CA GLU A 167 -5.90 -13.74 7.01
C GLU A 167 -7.40 -13.54 6.79
N SER A 168 -8.18 -13.59 7.86
CA SER A 168 -9.64 -13.31 7.81
C SER A 168 -9.91 -11.89 7.32
N ILE A 169 -9.20 -10.89 7.88
CA ILE A 169 -9.33 -9.49 7.45
C ILE A 169 -8.93 -9.30 6.00
N LEU A 170 -7.81 -9.87 5.58
CA LEU A 170 -7.34 -9.74 4.20
C LEU A 170 -8.30 -10.37 3.18
N LYS A 171 -8.89 -11.53 3.50
CA LYS A 171 -9.93 -12.15 2.67
C LYS A 171 -11.18 -11.28 2.54
N ARG A 172 -11.63 -10.69 3.66
CA ARG A 172 -12.80 -9.79 3.67
C ARG A 172 -12.49 -8.50 2.92
N TRP A 173 -11.31 -7.90 3.17
CA TRP A 173 -10.88 -6.71 2.44
C TRP A 173 -10.80 -6.95 0.94
N ALA A 174 -10.25 -8.09 0.52
CA ALA A 174 -10.23 -8.49 -0.88
C ALA A 174 -11.65 -8.61 -1.47
N ALA A 175 -12.56 -9.26 -0.77
CA ALA A 175 -13.94 -9.42 -1.22
C ALA A 175 -14.67 -8.08 -1.35
N ASP A 176 -14.53 -7.19 -0.36
CA ASP A 176 -15.13 -5.86 -0.38
C ASP A 176 -14.55 -5.00 -1.51
N CYS A 177 -13.23 -5.03 -1.69
CA CYS A 177 -12.55 -4.33 -2.78
C CYS A 177 -13.01 -4.83 -4.15
N ILE A 178 -13.09 -6.14 -4.36
CA ILE A 178 -13.57 -6.74 -5.61
C ILE A 178 -15.01 -6.31 -5.90
N ALA A 179 -15.88 -6.32 -4.90
CA ALA A 179 -17.25 -5.85 -5.05
C ALA A 179 -17.31 -4.38 -5.49
N HIS A 180 -16.45 -3.52 -4.92
CA HIS A 180 -16.42 -2.09 -5.23
C HIS A 180 -15.82 -1.77 -6.61
N ILE A 181 -14.99 -2.64 -7.18
CA ILE A 181 -14.51 -2.48 -8.56
C ILE A 181 -15.69 -2.43 -9.57
N GLN A 182 -16.76 -3.15 -9.28
CA GLN A 182 -17.94 -3.26 -10.16
C GLN A 182 -19.08 -2.32 -9.80
N LEU A 183 -19.03 -1.70 -8.60
CA LEU A 183 -20.10 -0.83 -8.12
C LEU A 183 -19.77 0.65 -8.36
N PRO A 184 -20.79 1.53 -8.44
CA PRO A 184 -20.59 2.96 -8.36
C PRO A 184 -19.83 3.34 -7.09
N LEU A 185 -19.03 4.38 -7.16
CA LEU A 185 -18.30 4.90 -6.00
C LEU A 185 -19.27 5.35 -4.92
N LEU A 186 -19.17 4.74 -3.75
CA LEU A 186 -19.98 5.10 -2.58
C LEU A 186 -19.27 6.21 -1.78
N PRO A 187 -20.03 7.10 -1.11
CA PRO A 187 -19.46 8.08 -0.20
C PRO A 187 -18.67 7.41 0.92
N SER A 188 -17.52 7.96 1.26
CA SER A 188 -16.76 7.53 2.42
C SER A 188 -17.44 8.02 3.71
N PRO A 189 -17.56 7.17 4.75
CA PRO A 189 -18.02 7.61 6.05
C PRO A 189 -16.96 8.37 6.87
N PHE A 190 -15.70 8.36 6.43
CA PHE A 190 -14.58 8.87 7.19
C PHE A 190 -14.00 10.18 6.64
N VAL A 191 -14.07 10.35 5.32
CA VAL A 191 -13.53 11.53 4.63
C VAL A 191 -14.50 12.00 3.57
N PRO A 192 -14.56 13.30 3.25
CA PRO A 192 -15.33 13.78 2.12
C PRO A 192 -14.86 13.12 0.81
N GLY A 193 -15.79 12.56 0.06
CA GLY A 193 -15.51 11.95 -1.23
C GLY A 193 -15.86 10.46 -1.30
N PRO A 194 -15.52 9.79 -2.40
CA PRO A 194 -15.83 8.38 -2.59
C PRO A 194 -15.03 7.49 -1.63
N GLN A 195 -15.63 6.37 -1.27
CA GLN A 195 -15.00 5.36 -0.44
C GLN A 195 -13.83 4.71 -1.20
N GLY A 196 -12.66 4.65 -0.58
CA GLY A 196 -11.46 4.00 -1.10
C GLY A 196 -11.12 2.68 -0.37
N ASP A 197 -10.08 1.99 -0.84
CA ASP A 197 -9.56 0.76 -0.26
C ASP A 197 -9.22 0.89 1.24
N GLN A 198 -8.63 2.03 1.62
CA GLN A 198 -8.29 2.34 3.00
C GLN A 198 -9.53 2.54 3.89
N CYS A 199 -10.65 3.04 3.35
CA CYS A 199 -11.90 3.13 4.10
C CYS A 199 -12.44 1.74 4.44
N LEU A 200 -12.40 0.82 3.47
CA LEU A 200 -12.82 -0.56 3.66
C LEU A 200 -11.95 -1.26 4.69
N LEU A 201 -10.63 -1.12 4.59
CA LEU A 201 -9.70 -1.68 5.56
C LEU A 201 -9.92 -1.11 6.96
N THR A 202 -10.11 0.20 7.07
CA THR A 202 -10.34 0.86 8.37
C THR A 202 -11.59 0.32 9.05
N LYS A 203 -12.67 0.11 8.30
CA LYS A 203 -13.90 -0.51 8.83
C LYS A 203 -13.62 -1.89 9.39
N LEU A 204 -12.89 -2.73 8.65
CA LEU A 204 -12.60 -4.10 9.05
C LEU A 204 -11.72 -4.19 10.30
N VAL A 205 -10.71 -3.32 10.41
CA VAL A 205 -9.77 -3.32 11.55
C VAL A 205 -10.38 -2.72 12.80
N LYS A 206 -11.26 -1.73 12.66
CA LYS A 206 -11.84 -0.99 13.79
C LYS A 206 -13.24 -1.46 14.20
N SER A 207 -13.95 -2.21 13.35
CA SER A 207 -15.33 -2.59 13.66
C SER A 207 -15.37 -3.71 14.70
N ASP A 208 -16.34 -3.61 15.62
CA ASP A 208 -16.65 -4.67 16.58
C ASP A 208 -17.19 -5.94 15.90
N LEU A 209 -17.58 -5.84 14.62
CA LEU A 209 -17.94 -6.98 13.78
C LEU A 209 -16.75 -7.90 13.49
N ALA A 210 -15.54 -7.47 13.76
CA ALA A 210 -14.32 -8.28 13.66
C ALA A 210 -14.06 -9.17 14.90
N ALA A 211 -14.86 -9.12 15.94
CA ALA A 211 -14.83 -10.13 16.99
C ALA A 211 -15.51 -11.42 16.48
N PRO A 212 -14.90 -12.63 16.52
CA PRO A 212 -13.68 -12.99 17.24
C PRO A 212 -12.34 -12.69 16.52
N ASP A 213 -12.39 -12.16 15.31
CA ASP A 213 -11.22 -11.97 14.44
C ASP A 213 -10.59 -10.57 14.60
N LYS A 214 -10.67 -10.00 15.78
CA LYS A 214 -10.17 -8.65 16.04
C LYS A 214 -8.65 -8.60 15.95
N CYS A 215 -8.13 -7.88 14.96
CA CYS A 215 -6.72 -7.61 14.84
C CYS A 215 -6.25 -6.55 15.83
N THR A 216 -5.06 -6.74 16.37
CA THR A 216 -4.37 -5.73 17.16
C THR A 216 -3.72 -4.71 16.23
N LEU A 217 -4.10 -3.45 16.36
CA LEU A 217 -3.54 -2.34 15.56
C LEU A 217 -2.42 -1.64 16.32
N LEU A 218 -1.22 -1.61 15.74
CA LEU A 218 -0.13 -0.73 16.15
C LEU A 218 -0.15 0.52 15.26
N LYS A 219 -0.32 1.68 15.88
CA LYS A 219 -0.29 2.97 15.18
C LYS A 219 1.14 3.49 15.07
N LEU A 220 1.53 3.89 13.87
CA LEU A 220 2.82 4.50 13.58
C LEU A 220 2.68 6.02 13.43
N ASP A 221 3.79 6.72 13.64
CA ASP A 221 3.88 8.15 13.36
C ASP A 221 3.72 8.40 11.84
N TYR A 222 2.70 9.18 11.49
CA TYR A 222 2.37 9.47 10.10
C TYR A 222 3.50 10.23 9.38
N ASP A 223 4.04 11.28 9.99
CA ASP A 223 5.07 12.10 9.36
C ASP A 223 6.38 11.31 9.14
N LYS A 224 6.63 10.32 9.98
CA LYS A 224 7.81 9.46 9.87
C LYS A 224 7.63 8.35 8.84
N TYR A 225 6.46 7.70 8.78
CA TYR A 225 6.26 6.49 8.00
C TYR A 225 5.28 6.63 6.82
N CYS A 226 4.73 7.81 6.62
CA CYS A 226 3.84 8.15 5.51
C CYS A 226 4.01 9.60 5.09
N GLY A 227 5.23 10.12 5.24
CA GLY A 227 5.53 11.54 5.00
C GLY A 227 5.31 11.92 3.53
N VAL A 228 4.67 13.07 3.35
CA VAL A 228 4.53 13.68 2.02
C VAL A 228 5.70 14.63 1.81
N PRO A 229 6.47 14.50 0.72
CA PRO A 229 7.60 15.35 0.44
C PRO A 229 7.17 16.82 0.23
N ASP A 230 8.12 17.72 0.31
CA ASP A 230 7.90 19.09 -0.15
C ASP A 230 7.70 19.08 -1.67
N TYR A 231 6.51 19.42 -2.12
CA TYR A 231 6.14 19.41 -3.54
C TYR A 231 6.97 20.36 -4.41
N LYS A 232 7.55 21.42 -3.82
CA LYS A 232 8.36 22.39 -4.57
C LYS A 232 9.76 21.90 -4.82
N THR A 233 10.34 21.21 -3.85
CA THR A 233 11.73 20.76 -3.89
C THR A 233 11.88 19.26 -4.15
N GLY A 234 10.80 18.49 -3.94
CA GLY A 234 10.86 17.04 -3.97
C GLY A 234 11.66 16.43 -2.81
N ALA A 235 12.07 17.24 -1.85
CA ALA A 235 12.86 16.76 -0.72
C ALA A 235 11.96 16.12 0.35
N PRO A 236 12.38 15.00 0.94
CA PRO A 236 11.69 14.42 2.07
C PRO A 236 11.77 15.39 3.26
N LYS A 237 10.72 15.44 4.06
CA LYS A 237 10.76 16.18 5.32
C LYS A 237 11.81 15.57 6.26
N PRO A 238 12.49 16.38 7.09
CA PRO A 238 13.44 15.86 8.06
C PRO A 238 12.81 14.79 8.96
N GLY A 239 13.49 13.66 9.12
CA GLY A 239 13.03 12.56 9.97
C GLY A 239 12.05 11.58 9.32
N THR A 240 11.57 11.86 8.12
CA THR A 240 10.75 10.93 7.34
C THR A 240 11.56 9.72 6.92
N LEU A 241 11.08 8.52 7.19
CA LEU A 241 11.69 7.25 6.75
C LEU A 241 11.01 6.67 5.52
N ILE A 242 9.73 6.98 5.31
CA ILE A 242 8.99 6.66 4.10
C ILE A 242 8.41 7.95 3.54
N ASP A 243 8.85 8.25 2.35
CA ASP A 243 8.48 9.43 1.58
C ASP A 243 7.50 8.99 0.49
N GLN A 244 6.27 9.48 0.54
CA GLN A 244 5.20 9.11 -0.40
C GLN A 244 4.89 10.26 -1.34
N TRP A 245 5.06 10.00 -2.62
CA TRP A 245 4.83 10.97 -3.69
C TRP A 245 3.38 10.99 -4.13
N MET A 246 2.45 10.93 -3.43
CA MET A 246 1.02 10.99 -3.73
C MET A 246 0.70 11.40 -5.17
N MET A 247 0.64 10.41 -6.05
CA MET A 247 0.37 10.58 -7.49
C MET A 247 -1.05 11.07 -7.80
N ASN A 248 -1.90 11.19 -6.80
CA ASN A 248 -3.27 11.64 -6.97
C ASN A 248 -3.34 13.12 -7.35
N GLU A 249 -3.95 13.43 -8.48
CA GLU A 249 -4.14 14.80 -8.97
C GLU A 249 -4.84 15.73 -7.97
N LYS A 250 -5.71 15.19 -7.12
CA LYS A 250 -6.42 15.99 -6.10
C LYS A 250 -5.49 16.54 -5.02
N MET A 251 -4.35 15.91 -4.82
CA MET A 251 -3.35 16.33 -3.83
C MET A 251 -2.29 17.26 -4.42
N ARG A 252 -2.32 17.51 -5.72
CA ARG A 252 -1.42 18.46 -6.37
C ARG A 252 -1.83 19.88 -6.03
N LEU A 253 -0.85 20.73 -5.74
CA LEU A 253 -1.10 22.16 -5.69
C LEU A 253 -1.62 22.65 -7.05
N PRO A 254 -2.50 23.69 -7.08
CA PRO A 254 -3.05 24.20 -8.34
C PRO A 254 -1.99 24.52 -9.39
N GLU A 255 -0.84 25.03 -8.99
CA GLU A 255 0.31 25.32 -9.87
C GLU A 255 0.99 24.07 -10.41
N ASP A 256 0.85 22.92 -9.75
CA ASP A 256 1.46 21.65 -10.15
C ASP A 256 0.55 20.80 -11.05
N ARG A 257 -0.74 21.16 -11.17
CA ARG A 257 -1.71 20.43 -12.02
C ARG A 257 -1.32 20.38 -13.48
N ASN A 258 -0.54 21.36 -13.96
CA ASN A 258 -0.06 21.45 -15.33
C ASN A 258 1.37 20.90 -15.51
N ARG A 259 2.00 20.38 -14.46
CA ARG A 259 3.30 19.75 -14.57
C ARG A 259 3.13 18.28 -14.93
N ASN A 260 4.02 17.79 -15.81
CA ASN A 260 4.11 16.37 -16.07
C ASN A 260 4.44 15.64 -14.77
N TRP A 261 3.51 14.87 -14.26
CA TRP A 261 3.69 14.00 -13.12
C TRP A 261 4.02 12.58 -13.62
N PRO A 262 4.97 11.89 -13.03
CA PRO A 262 5.74 12.18 -11.80
C PRO A 262 6.68 13.37 -11.97
N PRO A 263 7.09 14.02 -10.85
CA PRO A 263 7.98 15.17 -10.92
C PRO A 263 9.24 14.85 -11.73
N PRO A 264 9.86 15.85 -12.36
CA PRO A 264 11.04 15.65 -13.16
C PRO A 264 12.07 14.76 -12.45
N GLU A 265 12.78 13.93 -13.21
CA GLU A 265 13.77 12.98 -12.68
C GLU A 265 14.82 13.66 -11.78
N GLU A 266 15.11 14.93 -12.05
CA GLU A 266 15.97 15.79 -11.22
C GLU A 266 15.44 16.03 -9.81
N ALA A 267 14.11 16.16 -9.64
CA ALA A 267 13.49 16.31 -8.33
C ALA A 267 13.45 14.99 -7.55
N ARG A 268 13.59 13.85 -8.23
CA ARG A 268 13.64 12.51 -7.64
C ARG A 268 15.05 12.08 -7.26
N ARG A 269 16.06 12.69 -7.84
CA ARG A 269 17.45 12.46 -7.48
C ARG A 269 17.73 13.21 -6.19
N ARG A 270 17.66 12.50 -5.08
CA ARG A 270 18.12 13.04 -3.82
C ARG A 270 19.61 13.33 -3.94
N PRO A 271 20.08 14.47 -3.45
CA PRO A 271 21.52 14.66 -3.35
C PRO A 271 22.07 13.54 -2.46
N SER A 272 22.89 12.67 -3.04
CA SER A 272 23.73 11.76 -2.28
C SER A 272 24.56 12.60 -1.32
N LYS A 273 24.27 12.52 -0.05
CA LYS A 273 25.14 13.04 1.00
C LYS A 273 26.24 12.06 1.30
#